data_c28221e856e6ce031fc47d8a3f5cb737
#
_entry.id   c28221e856e6ce031fc47d8a3f5cb737
#
_cell.length_a   1.000
_cell.length_b   1.000
_cell.length_c   1.000
_cell.angle_alpha   90.00
_cell.angle_beta   90.00
_cell.angle_gamma   90.00
#
_symmetry.space_group_name_H-M   'P 1'
#
loop_
_entity.id
_entity.type
_entity.pdbx_description
1 polymer ?
#
loop_
_entity_poly.entity_id
_entity_poly.type
_entity_poly.pdbx_seq_one_letter_code
_entity_poly.pdbx_strand_id
1 'polypeptide(L)'
;MMETEEKYKVVIVDDERTAIDALRRELEPYREFEVKGIAGNGAKGKKMIMELHPDLLFLDVELPDTLGLNLLSEIREDILWDMKVVFYTSYDKYLLQALRESAFDFLLKPFEAETIYEIVSLFIREFGQYQGLQTV
;
A
#
# COMPACT_ATOMS: atom_id res chain seq x y z
N MET A 1 14.96 25.38 -12.30
CA MET A 1 14.82 24.57 -12.27
C MET A 1 13.90 23.91 -11.70
N MET A 2 13.67 23.20 -11.73
CA MET A 2 12.73 22.68 -11.12
C MET A 2 13.13 21.75 -10.23
N GLU A 3 12.80 21.85 -9.16
CA GLU A 3 13.16 20.93 -8.25
C GLU A 3 12.38 19.69 -8.46
N THR A 4 12.92 18.61 -8.03
CA THR A 4 12.25 17.33 -8.12
C THR A 4 11.09 17.29 -7.12
N GLU A 5 9.93 17.00 -7.60
CA GLU A 5 8.80 16.82 -6.73
C GLU A 5 8.92 15.52 -5.97
N GLU A 6 8.62 15.57 -4.71
CA GLU A 6 8.56 14.35 -3.93
C GLU A 6 7.30 13.59 -4.27
N LYS A 7 7.46 12.29 -4.39
CA LYS A 7 6.34 11.41 -4.71
C LYS A 7 5.97 10.61 -3.49
N TYR A 8 4.74 10.16 -3.47
CA TYR A 8 4.31 9.22 -2.44
C TYR A 8 4.99 7.89 -2.68
N LYS A 9 5.58 7.34 -1.62
CA LYS A 9 6.31 6.08 -1.70
C LYS A 9 5.36 4.92 -1.53
N VAL A 10 5.41 3.96 -2.46
CA VAL A 10 4.58 2.77 -2.44
C VAL A 10 5.47 1.56 -2.24
N VAL A 11 5.04 0.65 -1.36
CA VAL A 11 5.68 -0.65 -1.20
C VAL A 11 4.60 -1.71 -1.45
N ILE A 12 4.99 -2.78 -2.13
CA ILE A 12 4.10 -3.91 -2.42
C ILE A 12 4.69 -5.15 -1.76
N VAL A 13 3.93 -5.80 -0.90
CA VAL A 13 4.34 -7.04 -0.26
C VAL A 13 3.42 -8.14 -0.73
N ASP A 14 3.92 -9.00 -1.61
CA ASP A 14 3.13 -10.01 -2.30
C ASP A 14 4.09 -10.99 -2.95
N ASP A 15 3.75 -12.26 -2.99
CA ASP A 15 4.60 -13.27 -3.62
C ASP A 15 4.14 -13.65 -5.02
N GLU A 16 3.00 -13.14 -5.48
CA GLU A 16 2.47 -13.46 -6.80
C GLU A 16 2.96 -12.48 -7.85
N ARG A 17 3.85 -12.95 -8.72
CA ARG A 17 4.45 -12.06 -9.73
C ARG A 17 3.42 -11.40 -10.64
N THR A 18 2.42 -12.17 -11.08
CA THR A 18 1.41 -11.61 -11.97
C THR A 18 0.60 -10.52 -11.29
N ALA A 19 0.30 -10.69 -10.01
CA ALA A 19 -0.46 -9.69 -9.25
C ALA A 19 0.38 -8.44 -9.02
N ILE A 20 1.68 -8.61 -8.73
CA ILE A 20 2.59 -7.48 -8.56
C ILE A 20 2.69 -6.68 -9.85
N ASP A 21 2.89 -7.37 -10.97
CA ASP A 21 3.06 -6.71 -12.26
C ASP A 21 1.80 -5.97 -12.68
N ALA A 22 0.63 -6.57 -12.43
CA ALA A 22 -0.65 -5.92 -12.74
C ALA A 22 -0.81 -4.64 -11.96
N LEU A 23 -0.48 -4.68 -10.67
CA LEU A 23 -0.62 -3.51 -9.81
C LEU A 23 0.37 -2.41 -10.22
N ARG A 24 1.62 -2.78 -10.49
CA ARG A 24 2.61 -1.80 -10.92
C ARG A 24 2.20 -1.13 -12.22
N ARG A 25 1.70 -1.92 -13.16
CA ARG A 25 1.29 -1.39 -14.45
C ARG A 25 0.16 -0.40 -14.29
N GLU A 26 -0.78 -0.74 -13.41
CA GLU A 26 -1.94 0.12 -13.22
C GLU A 26 -1.58 1.41 -12.47
N LEU A 27 -0.56 1.37 -11.61
CA LEU A 27 -0.13 2.55 -10.87
C LEU A 27 0.76 3.47 -11.69
N GLU A 28 1.38 2.95 -12.75
CA GLU A 28 2.37 3.69 -13.51
C GLU A 28 1.90 5.05 -14.01
N PRO A 29 0.67 5.20 -14.52
CA PRO A 29 0.22 6.50 -15.01
C PRO A 29 0.05 7.55 -13.93
N TYR A 30 -0.03 7.14 -12.66
CA TYR A 30 -0.25 8.08 -11.57
C TYR A 30 1.09 8.60 -11.07
N ARG A 31 1.48 9.75 -11.61
CA ARG A 31 2.82 10.28 -11.39
C ARG A 31 3.10 10.74 -9.97
N GLU A 32 2.06 10.88 -9.17
CA GLU A 32 2.20 11.22 -7.76
C GLU A 32 2.83 10.10 -6.95
N PHE A 33 2.88 8.89 -7.50
CA PHE A 33 3.32 7.69 -6.78
C PHE A 33 4.57 7.11 -7.39
N GLU A 34 5.39 6.51 -6.55
CA GLU A 34 6.55 5.76 -7.00
C GLU A 34 6.66 4.47 -6.20
N VAL A 35 6.71 3.33 -6.89
CA VAL A 35 6.89 2.04 -6.24
C VAL A 35 8.36 1.91 -5.87
N LYS A 36 8.67 2.04 -4.58
CA LYS A 36 10.05 2.06 -4.10
C LYS A 36 10.57 0.66 -3.79
N GLY A 37 9.68 -0.27 -3.52
CA GLY A 37 10.15 -1.62 -3.18
C GLY A 37 9.05 -2.65 -3.29
N ILE A 38 9.48 -3.89 -3.50
CA ILE A 38 8.60 -5.05 -3.61
C ILE A 38 9.24 -6.17 -2.79
N ALA A 39 8.46 -6.76 -1.90
CA ALA A 39 8.92 -7.85 -1.07
C ALA A 39 8.01 -9.05 -1.28
N GLY A 40 8.59 -10.26 -1.34
CA GLY A 40 7.86 -11.48 -1.62
C GLY A 40 7.42 -12.26 -0.39
N ASN A 41 7.72 -11.77 0.80
CA ASN A 41 7.27 -12.45 2.02
C ASN A 41 7.23 -11.43 3.15
N GLY A 42 6.73 -11.88 4.30
CA GLY A 42 6.52 -11.00 5.44
C GLY A 42 7.81 -10.48 6.05
N ALA A 43 8.82 -11.35 6.19
CA ALA A 43 10.07 -10.94 6.81
C ALA A 43 10.75 -9.84 5.98
N LYS A 44 10.81 -10.03 4.66
CA LYS A 44 11.39 -9.02 3.78
C LYS A 44 10.53 -7.77 3.74
N GLY A 45 9.21 -7.96 3.79
CA GLY A 45 8.27 -6.85 3.80
C GLY A 45 8.46 -5.97 5.02
N LYS A 46 8.57 -6.58 6.18
CA LYS A 46 8.77 -5.85 7.42
C LYS A 46 10.03 -4.99 7.35
N LYS A 47 11.13 -5.61 6.92
CA LYS A 47 12.40 -4.88 6.82
C LYS A 47 12.29 -3.72 5.86
N MET A 48 11.67 -3.96 4.71
CA MET A 48 11.52 -2.94 3.67
C MET A 48 10.65 -1.78 4.13
N ILE A 49 9.56 -2.08 4.81
CA ILE A 49 8.66 -1.05 5.33
C ILE A 49 9.41 -0.16 6.32
N MET A 50 10.16 -0.77 7.22
CA MET A 50 10.87 -0.02 8.24
C MET A 50 12.02 0.81 7.66
N GLU A 51 12.58 0.37 6.54
CA GLU A 51 13.67 1.12 5.90
C GLU A 51 13.16 2.24 5.00
N LEU A 52 12.08 1.99 4.28
CA LEU A 52 11.62 2.93 3.26
C LEU A 52 10.55 3.91 3.73
N HIS A 53 9.87 3.59 4.82
CA HIS A 53 8.77 4.41 5.34
C HIS A 53 7.76 4.75 4.24
N PRO A 54 7.08 3.75 3.68
CA PRO A 54 6.12 4.02 2.59
C PRO A 54 4.93 4.82 3.08
N ASP A 55 4.36 5.59 2.18
CA ASP A 55 3.12 6.31 2.43
C ASP A 55 1.92 5.41 2.16
N LEU A 56 2.07 4.49 1.22
CA LEU A 56 1.01 3.58 0.80
C LEU A 56 1.58 2.17 0.68
N LEU A 57 0.97 1.24 1.38
CA LEU A 57 1.40 -0.15 1.39
C LEU A 57 0.30 -1.03 0.80
N PHE A 58 0.63 -1.80 -0.24
CA PHE A 58 -0.25 -2.86 -0.72
C PHE A 58 0.27 -4.16 -0.13
N LEU A 59 -0.55 -4.83 0.64
CA LEU A 59 -0.13 -5.96 1.45
C LEU A 59 -1.03 -7.17 1.20
N ASP A 60 -0.46 -8.26 0.69
CA ASP A 60 -1.21 -9.48 0.52
C ASP A 60 -1.50 -10.07 1.89
N VAL A 61 -2.69 -10.66 2.03
CA VAL A 61 -3.07 -11.27 3.30
C VAL A 61 -2.37 -12.61 3.50
N GLU A 62 -2.28 -13.42 2.44
CA GLU A 62 -1.67 -14.75 2.56
C GLU A 62 -0.27 -14.74 1.96
N LEU A 63 0.72 -14.53 2.81
CA LEU A 63 2.13 -14.56 2.42
C LEU A 63 2.72 -15.93 2.76
N PRO A 64 3.86 -16.29 2.13
CA PRO A 64 4.44 -17.62 2.37
C PRO A 64 4.78 -17.91 3.83
N ASP A 65 5.15 -16.87 4.57
CA ASP A 65 5.66 -17.04 5.93
C ASP A 65 4.74 -16.49 7.01
N THR A 66 3.71 -15.72 6.66
CA THR A 66 2.81 -15.15 7.66
C THR A 66 1.56 -14.63 6.97
N LEU A 67 0.55 -14.31 7.77
CA LEU A 67 -0.60 -13.57 7.25
C LEU A 67 -0.27 -12.08 7.29
N GLY A 68 -0.65 -11.36 6.23
CA GLY A 68 -0.43 -9.92 6.18
C GLY A 68 -1.11 -9.19 7.33
N LEU A 69 -2.27 -9.68 7.76
CA LEU A 69 -2.96 -9.10 8.92
C LEU A 69 -2.11 -9.19 10.18
N ASN A 70 -1.45 -10.34 10.37
CA ASN A 70 -0.57 -10.52 11.52
C ASN A 70 0.67 -9.66 11.41
N LEU A 71 1.22 -9.56 10.21
CA LEU A 71 2.38 -8.70 9.98
C LEU A 71 2.06 -7.26 10.35
N LEU A 72 0.93 -6.77 9.88
CA LEU A 72 0.55 -5.39 10.17
C LEU A 72 0.37 -5.17 11.67
N SER A 73 -0.31 -6.10 12.34
CA SER A 73 -0.51 -6.02 13.77
C SER A 73 0.83 -5.99 14.51
N GLU A 74 1.78 -6.80 14.03
CA GLU A 74 3.08 -6.90 14.66
C GLU A 74 3.89 -5.61 14.56
N ILE A 75 3.83 -4.94 13.42
CA ILE A 75 4.67 -3.75 13.20
C ILE A 75 3.97 -2.43 13.51
N ARG A 76 2.68 -2.49 13.83
CA ARG A 76 1.87 -1.28 13.95
C ARG A 76 2.45 -0.27 14.92
N GLU A 77 2.94 -0.74 16.07
CA GLU A 77 3.49 0.17 17.08
C GLU A 77 4.82 0.79 16.66
N ASP A 78 5.50 0.17 15.71
CA ASP A 78 6.80 0.67 15.24
C ASP A 78 6.64 1.67 14.10
N ILE A 79 5.42 1.82 13.56
CA ILE A 79 5.18 2.73 12.46
C ILE A 79 4.85 4.10 13.05
N LEU A 80 5.83 5.00 12.95
CA LEU A 80 5.72 6.33 13.54
C LEU A 80 5.46 7.41 12.51
N TRP A 81 5.06 7.02 11.32
CA TRP A 81 4.70 7.94 10.23
C TRP A 81 3.32 7.56 9.73
N ASP A 82 2.71 8.44 8.94
CA ASP A 82 1.37 8.20 8.40
C ASP A 82 1.47 7.27 7.19
N MET A 83 0.97 6.05 7.36
CA MET A 83 1.00 5.06 6.30
C MET A 83 -0.39 4.48 6.12
N LYS A 84 -0.86 4.46 4.89
CA LYS A 84 -2.14 3.84 4.56
C LYS A 84 -1.89 2.44 4.01
N VAL A 85 -2.73 1.50 4.43
CA VAL A 85 -2.58 0.10 4.03
C VAL A 85 -3.77 -0.33 3.22
N VAL A 86 -3.52 -0.88 2.03
CA VAL A 86 -4.52 -1.52 1.20
C VAL A 86 -4.19 -3.01 1.18
N PHE A 87 -5.11 -3.83 1.69
CA PHE A 87 -4.91 -5.27 1.58
C PHE A 87 -5.24 -5.71 0.17
N TYR A 88 -4.36 -6.49 -0.42
CA TYR A 88 -4.45 -6.91 -1.82
C TYR A 88 -4.41 -8.43 -1.87
N THR A 89 -5.56 -9.06 -2.08
CA THR A 89 -5.66 -10.51 -1.92
C THR A 89 -6.74 -11.09 -2.81
N SER A 90 -6.66 -12.40 -3.04
CA SER A 90 -7.68 -13.13 -3.79
C SER A 90 -8.87 -13.53 -2.93
N TYR A 91 -8.84 -13.28 -1.62
CA TYR A 91 -9.82 -13.84 -0.70
C TYR A 91 -10.62 -12.75 0.03
N ASP A 92 -11.90 -12.66 -0.28
CA ASP A 92 -12.77 -11.65 0.36
C ASP A 92 -13.13 -12.03 1.80
N LYS A 93 -12.83 -13.26 2.23
CA LYS A 93 -13.13 -13.67 3.60
C LYS A 93 -12.39 -12.85 4.64
N TYR A 94 -11.34 -12.12 4.24
CA TYR A 94 -10.55 -11.31 5.16
C TYR A 94 -11.04 -9.87 5.29
N LEU A 95 -12.10 -9.52 4.57
CA LEU A 95 -12.54 -8.13 4.54
C LEU A 95 -12.87 -7.58 5.93
N LEU A 96 -13.61 -8.35 6.72
CA LEU A 96 -14.00 -7.88 8.04
C LEU A 96 -12.80 -7.67 8.95
N GLN A 97 -11.84 -8.59 8.90
CA GLN A 97 -10.63 -8.45 9.70
C GLN A 97 -9.80 -7.23 9.26
N ALA A 98 -9.75 -6.98 7.96
CA ALA A 98 -9.03 -5.83 7.42
C ALA A 98 -9.65 -4.53 7.94
N LEU A 99 -10.97 -4.46 7.99
CA LEU A 99 -11.65 -3.30 8.53
C LEU A 99 -11.33 -3.10 10.01
N ARG A 100 -11.25 -4.18 10.75
CA ARG A 100 -10.90 -4.11 12.17
C ARG A 100 -9.48 -3.62 12.39
N GLU A 101 -8.60 -3.86 11.42
CA GLU A 101 -7.21 -3.38 11.47
C GLU A 101 -7.08 -1.97 10.92
N SER A 102 -8.19 -1.31 10.65
CA SER A 102 -8.20 0.06 10.15
C SER A 102 -7.49 0.20 8.80
N ALA A 103 -7.69 -0.79 7.93
CA ALA A 103 -7.14 -0.72 6.59
C ALA A 103 -7.74 0.48 5.86
N PHE A 104 -6.93 1.10 5.01
CA PHE A 104 -7.40 2.19 4.17
C PHE A 104 -8.38 1.66 3.13
N ASP A 105 -8.08 0.49 2.55
CA ASP A 105 -8.96 -0.13 1.59
C ASP A 105 -8.63 -1.61 1.46
N PHE A 106 -9.42 -2.31 0.66
CA PHE A 106 -9.30 -3.74 0.45
C PHE A 106 -9.51 -3.99 -1.04
N LEU A 107 -8.49 -4.55 -1.69
CA LEU A 107 -8.48 -4.72 -3.14
C LEU A 107 -8.42 -6.20 -3.47
N LEU A 108 -9.44 -6.71 -4.16
CA LEU A 108 -9.46 -8.12 -4.58
C LEU A 108 -8.69 -8.32 -5.86
N LYS A 109 -8.04 -9.47 -5.97
CA LYS A 109 -7.37 -9.92 -7.20
C LYS A 109 -8.31 -10.80 -7.99
N PRO A 110 -8.41 -10.60 -9.28
CA PRO A 110 -7.91 -9.48 -10.05
C PRO A 110 -8.80 -8.25 -9.84
N PHE A 111 -8.24 -7.08 -10.06
CA PHE A 111 -8.98 -5.84 -9.82
C PHE A 111 -9.41 -5.22 -11.15
N GLU A 112 -10.36 -4.28 -11.03
CA GLU A 112 -10.74 -3.44 -12.16
C GLU A 112 -9.94 -2.15 -12.09
N ALA A 113 -9.59 -1.61 -13.25
CA ALA A 113 -8.82 -0.35 -13.31
C ALA A 113 -9.51 0.76 -12.53
N GLU A 114 -10.84 0.77 -12.56
CA GLU A 114 -11.60 1.79 -11.84
C GLU A 114 -11.39 1.73 -10.35
N THR A 115 -11.18 0.54 -9.80
CA THR A 115 -10.95 0.40 -8.36
C THR A 115 -9.63 1.05 -7.97
N ILE A 116 -8.61 0.90 -8.80
CA ILE A 116 -7.33 1.56 -8.54
C ILE A 116 -7.50 3.07 -8.60
N TYR A 117 -8.24 3.56 -9.59
CA TYR A 117 -8.50 4.99 -9.70
C TYR A 117 -9.18 5.52 -8.42
N GLU A 118 -10.14 4.77 -7.88
CA GLU A 118 -10.83 5.18 -6.67
C GLU A 118 -9.90 5.22 -5.47
N ILE A 119 -9.03 4.20 -5.33
CA ILE A 119 -8.08 4.14 -4.23
C ILE A 119 -7.10 5.30 -4.31
N VAL A 120 -6.55 5.53 -5.49
CA VAL A 120 -5.59 6.62 -5.71
C VAL A 120 -6.24 7.97 -5.44
N SER A 121 -7.45 8.17 -5.94
CA SER A 121 -8.15 9.43 -5.78
C SER A 121 -8.44 9.72 -4.31
N LEU A 122 -8.89 8.71 -3.58
CA LEU A 122 -9.17 8.86 -2.16
C LEU A 122 -7.89 9.15 -1.39
N PHE A 123 -6.81 8.44 -1.72
CA PHE A 123 -5.53 8.64 -1.07
C PHE A 123 -5.05 10.08 -1.27
N ILE A 124 -5.05 10.55 -2.51
CA ILE A 124 -4.58 11.89 -2.81
C ILE A 124 -5.43 12.93 -2.10
N ARG A 125 -6.74 12.72 -2.07
CA ARG A 125 -7.64 13.67 -1.41
C ARG A 125 -7.31 13.80 0.07
N GLU A 126 -7.10 12.66 0.75
CA GLU A 126 -6.83 12.70 2.17
C GLU A 126 -5.45 13.24 2.49
N PHE A 127 -4.42 12.73 1.79
CA PHE A 127 -3.07 13.21 1.99
C PHE A 127 -2.88 14.63 1.48
N GLY A 128 -3.45 14.91 0.30
CA GLY A 128 -3.28 16.21 -0.31
C GLY A 128 -3.90 17.32 0.48
N GLN A 129 -5.09 17.07 1.03
CA GLN A 129 -5.76 18.09 1.84
C GLN A 129 -4.96 18.40 3.09
N TYR A 130 -4.43 17.35 3.73
CA TYR A 130 -3.64 17.55 4.93
C TYR A 130 -2.38 18.35 4.61
N GLN A 131 -1.69 17.98 3.55
CA GLN A 131 -0.49 18.69 3.15
C GLN A 131 -0.79 20.11 2.67
N GLY A 132 -1.93 20.27 2.00
CA GLY A 132 -2.36 21.58 1.57
C GLY A 132 -2.60 22.52 2.74
N LEU A 133 -3.19 22.01 3.79
CA LEU A 133 -3.41 22.82 4.99
C LEU A 133 -2.10 23.25 5.62
N GLN A 134 -1.08 22.42 5.53
CA GLN A 134 0.21 22.76 6.09
C GLN A 134 0.93 23.82 5.27
N THR A 135 0.69 23.86 3.98
CA THR A 135 1.38 24.79 3.11
C THR A 135 0.70 26.14 3.05
N VAL A 136 -0.54 26.20 3.46
CA VAL A 136 -1.25 27.47 3.47
C VAL A 136 -1.00 28.22 4.76
#